data_3aa675dc597fe38f9f1b2e11ab37f664
#
_entry.id   3aa675dc597fe38f9f1b2e11ab37f664
#
_cell.length_a   1.000
_cell.length_b   1.000
_cell.length_c   1.000
_cell.angle_alpha   90.00
_cell.angle_beta   90.00
_cell.angle_gamma   90.00
#
_symmetry.space_group_name_H-M   'P 1'
#
loop_
_entity.id
_entity.type
_entity.pdbx_description
1 polymer ?
#
loop_
_entity_poly.entity_id
_entity_poly.type
_entity_poly.pdbx_seq_one_letter_code
_entity_poly.pdbx_strand_id
1 'polypeptide(L)'
;MLHGKNMFSSAGIPRLGIADVEYADGPFGIREEMEPHSWNSANLTTDSATFFPTGSALAATWSTEWAYAYGKGMSREARLRGKDMILGPAINIQRIPTGGRTYEYLSEDPLLSGMLAVAYTRGSQDDGTAVCLKHYALNNQEDYRGFVDVRISDRAMHEIYLRPFEMAVREADAWGVMAAYNKVNGRWCSENEHLLTTVLRQQWGFPGMVISDWGGVHSTVDAVTAGMNVEMPGSRFMGQALLDSVKTGKVSEAVIDQRVREILRVRLTVKPVAKETANSLPVGNPEEMATALEVARRSIVLLKNEALLPIDLKRVKRITVIGENAVTKMALGGVGAGVKTRCEITPLEGLQTLLGNSVSITYAPGYKSYNRESRNKRMIPQQPADSQLMAEAVEAAKKSDLVIFFAGDNREVETEGSDRKSIMLPSGQDELAIALAKANQRLVTVIVSGGPVDISTVNKVSGALLASWFNGSMGGKALAEVLTGKVSPSGKLPMTWPNRLEDVPAYAMGTYPQHIDNNHQGDIFVDITRNRSNDRSQQLIANYAEESLVGYRWYDRKQVPVAYPFGFGLSYAQFVYSNLEVQPTSEGFDVKFDLANTSSVDAE
;
A
#
# COMPACT_ATOMS: atom_id res chain seq x y z
N MET A 1 -6.24 -3.90 -29.71
CA MET A 1 -6.13 -2.86 -28.69
C MET A 1 -6.95 -3.16 -27.43
N LEU A 2 -8.08 -3.89 -27.53
CA LEU A 2 -8.99 -4.08 -26.38
C LEU A 2 -8.63 -5.26 -25.47
N HIS A 3 -7.49 -5.88 -25.65
CA HIS A 3 -7.01 -6.98 -24.82
C HIS A 3 -5.49 -7.03 -24.73
N GLY A 4 -4.99 -7.77 -23.75
CA GLY A 4 -3.57 -8.01 -23.54
C GLY A 4 -2.91 -8.69 -24.74
N LYS A 5 -1.72 -8.25 -25.07
CA LYS A 5 -0.79 -8.90 -26.00
C LYS A 5 0.08 -9.91 -25.27
N ASN A 6 0.49 -9.55 -24.06
CA ASN A 6 1.24 -10.38 -23.13
C ASN A 6 0.87 -10.02 -21.67
N MET A 7 1.67 -10.45 -20.69
CA MET A 7 1.39 -10.19 -19.28
C MET A 7 1.30 -8.70 -18.92
N PHE A 8 2.08 -7.83 -19.56
CA PHE A 8 2.18 -6.42 -19.21
C PHE A 8 2.16 -5.49 -20.43
N SER A 9 1.51 -5.89 -21.53
CA SER A 9 1.26 -4.98 -22.63
C SER A 9 -0.07 -5.27 -23.34
N SER A 10 -0.65 -4.24 -23.96
CA SER A 10 -1.75 -4.36 -24.91
C SER A 10 -1.30 -3.91 -26.29
N ALA A 11 -1.85 -4.58 -27.33
CA ALA A 11 -1.39 -4.40 -28.70
C ALA A 11 -1.74 -3.02 -29.27
N GLY A 12 -0.77 -2.36 -29.88
CA GLY A 12 -0.96 -1.22 -30.77
C GLY A 12 -1.44 -1.62 -32.16
N ILE A 13 -1.26 -0.72 -33.12
CA ILE A 13 -1.62 -0.94 -34.55
C ILE A 13 -0.41 -0.53 -35.41
N PRO A 14 0.56 -1.45 -35.64
CA PRO A 14 1.80 -1.12 -36.34
C PRO A 14 1.62 -0.48 -37.71
N ARG A 15 0.62 -0.93 -38.48
CA ARG A 15 0.31 -0.35 -39.80
C ARG A 15 -0.08 1.13 -39.77
N LEU A 16 -0.50 1.65 -38.60
CA LEU A 16 -0.85 3.06 -38.37
C LEU A 16 0.22 3.80 -37.55
N GLY A 17 1.35 3.15 -37.27
CA GLY A 17 2.39 3.73 -36.43
C GLY A 17 2.02 3.85 -34.94
N ILE A 18 0.95 3.15 -34.51
CA ILE A 18 0.51 3.16 -33.11
C ILE A 18 1.24 2.03 -32.38
N ALA A 19 2.09 2.39 -31.43
CA ALA A 19 2.84 1.43 -30.62
C ALA A 19 1.94 0.72 -29.59
N ASP A 20 2.42 -0.41 -29.06
CA ASP A 20 1.83 -1.09 -27.91
C ASP A 20 1.75 -0.15 -26.70
N VAL A 21 0.88 -0.46 -25.74
CA VAL A 21 0.88 0.18 -24.42
C VAL A 21 1.57 -0.76 -23.45
N GLU A 22 2.65 -0.29 -22.84
CA GLU A 22 3.46 -1.05 -21.89
C GLU A 22 3.10 -0.67 -20.45
N TYR A 23 2.78 -1.67 -19.64
CA TYR A 23 2.39 -1.50 -18.24
C TYR A 23 3.55 -1.83 -17.31
N ALA A 24 3.63 -1.13 -16.17
CA ALA A 24 4.51 -1.48 -15.05
C ALA A 24 3.68 -1.73 -13.80
N ASP A 25 3.72 -2.94 -13.25
CA ASP A 25 3.16 -3.19 -11.93
C ASP A 25 4.01 -2.52 -10.85
N GLY A 26 3.36 -2.16 -9.76
CA GLY A 26 3.97 -1.65 -8.56
C GLY A 26 3.58 -0.23 -8.19
N PRO A 27 2.77 -0.04 -7.12
CA PRO A 27 2.40 1.26 -6.61
C PRO A 27 3.50 1.93 -5.75
N PHE A 28 4.57 1.18 -5.37
CA PHE A 28 5.68 1.64 -4.54
C PHE A 28 7.08 1.28 -5.11
N GLY A 29 7.16 1.08 -6.40
CA GLY A 29 8.38 0.78 -7.16
C GLY A 29 8.06 0.00 -8.42
N ILE A 30 8.84 0.21 -9.48
CA ILE A 30 8.61 -0.45 -10.76
C ILE A 30 9.04 -1.91 -10.66
N ARG A 31 8.09 -2.83 -10.84
CA ARG A 31 8.33 -4.27 -10.80
C ARG A 31 9.37 -4.69 -11.86
N GLU A 32 10.15 -5.73 -11.59
CA GLU A 32 11.04 -6.36 -12.57
C GLU A 32 10.27 -6.89 -13.80
N GLU A 33 10.96 -7.07 -14.90
CA GLU A 33 10.34 -7.59 -16.13
C GLU A 33 9.95 -9.06 -15.96
N MET A 34 8.72 -9.37 -16.38
CA MET A 34 8.18 -10.72 -16.40
C MET A 34 8.34 -11.36 -17.79
N GLU A 35 8.40 -12.69 -17.84
CA GLU A 35 8.26 -13.39 -19.11
C GLU A 35 6.93 -13.03 -19.79
N PRO A 36 6.86 -12.98 -21.14
CA PRO A 36 5.69 -12.47 -21.86
C PRO A 36 4.35 -13.14 -21.51
N HIS A 37 4.38 -14.41 -21.10
CA HIS A 37 3.16 -15.19 -20.89
C HIS A 37 3.13 -15.94 -19.54
N SER A 38 3.95 -15.53 -18.59
CA SER A 38 3.98 -16.11 -17.26
C SER A 38 4.32 -15.08 -16.18
N TRP A 39 4.10 -15.47 -14.91
CA TRP A 39 4.52 -14.69 -13.74
C TRP A 39 5.98 -14.95 -13.34
N ASN A 40 6.77 -15.60 -14.19
CA ASN A 40 8.18 -15.79 -13.94
C ASN A 40 8.94 -14.49 -14.24
N SER A 41 9.97 -14.22 -13.46
CA SER A 41 10.91 -13.14 -13.76
C SER A 41 11.64 -13.43 -15.10
N ALA A 42 11.77 -12.41 -15.92
CA ALA A 42 12.63 -12.47 -17.10
C ALA A 42 14.13 -12.51 -16.75
N ASN A 43 14.47 -12.40 -15.45
CA ASN A 43 15.84 -12.47 -14.91
C ASN A 43 16.82 -11.49 -15.56
N LEU A 44 16.35 -10.32 -15.98
CA LEU A 44 17.23 -9.27 -16.52
C LEU A 44 18.10 -8.68 -15.39
N THR A 45 19.31 -8.23 -15.75
CA THR A 45 20.22 -7.54 -14.81
C THR A 45 20.00 -6.02 -14.77
N THR A 46 19.19 -5.51 -15.69
CA THR A 46 18.99 -4.07 -15.92
C THR A 46 17.62 -3.54 -15.45
N ASP A 47 16.80 -4.40 -14.85
CA ASP A 47 15.41 -4.10 -14.49
C ASP A 47 15.16 -3.86 -13.00
N SER A 48 16.22 -3.59 -12.24
CA SER A 48 16.10 -3.13 -10.85
C SER A 48 15.52 -1.72 -10.79
N ALA A 49 14.80 -1.41 -9.71
CA ALA A 49 14.20 -0.11 -9.46
C ALA A 49 14.39 0.34 -8.02
N THR A 50 14.06 1.59 -7.72
CA THR A 50 13.97 2.07 -6.34
C THR A 50 12.77 1.45 -5.65
N PHE A 51 12.98 0.83 -4.50
CA PHE A 51 11.91 0.48 -3.59
C PHE A 51 11.57 1.71 -2.76
N PHE A 52 10.49 2.39 -3.15
CA PHE A 52 9.95 3.51 -2.39
C PHE A 52 9.21 3.00 -1.14
N PRO A 53 9.08 3.83 -0.08
CA PRO A 53 8.19 3.50 1.05
C PRO A 53 6.79 3.14 0.56
N THR A 54 6.15 2.16 1.19
CA THR A 54 4.83 1.66 0.77
C THR A 54 3.72 2.70 0.96
N GLY A 55 2.51 2.41 0.47
CA GLY A 55 1.37 3.34 0.50
C GLY A 55 1.05 3.88 1.90
N SER A 56 1.01 3.00 2.93
CA SER A 56 0.82 3.41 4.32
C SER A 56 1.92 4.36 4.81
N ALA A 57 3.18 4.10 4.40
CA ALA A 57 4.31 4.97 4.75
C ALA A 57 4.19 6.33 4.04
N LEU A 58 3.87 6.34 2.73
CA LEU A 58 3.63 7.59 2.02
C LEU A 58 2.53 8.40 2.68
N ALA A 59 1.43 7.75 3.06
CA ALA A 59 0.30 8.42 3.69
C ALA A 59 0.65 8.96 5.09
N ALA A 60 1.54 8.29 5.83
CA ALA A 60 2.01 8.76 7.12
C ALA A 60 2.82 10.06 7.05
N THR A 61 3.27 10.47 5.87
CA THR A 61 3.90 11.80 5.67
C THR A 61 2.90 12.94 5.74
N TRP A 62 1.62 12.72 5.46
CA TRP A 62 0.56 13.73 5.30
C TRP A 62 0.92 14.86 4.33
N SER A 63 1.84 14.62 3.38
CA SER A 63 2.41 15.63 2.49
C SER A 63 2.07 15.38 1.03
N THR A 64 1.31 16.29 0.45
CA THR A 64 1.05 16.30 -1.00
C THR A 64 2.30 16.63 -1.81
N GLU A 65 3.24 17.40 -1.27
CA GLU A 65 4.52 17.69 -1.92
C GLU A 65 5.32 16.39 -2.12
N TRP A 66 5.42 15.58 -1.06
CA TRP A 66 6.16 14.31 -1.14
C TRP A 66 5.42 13.26 -1.95
N ALA A 67 4.09 13.26 -1.95
CA ALA A 67 3.32 12.41 -2.85
C ALA A 67 3.51 12.79 -4.33
N TYR A 68 3.62 14.07 -4.65
CA TYR A 68 3.97 14.54 -6.00
C TYR A 68 5.39 14.10 -6.41
N ALA A 69 6.38 14.36 -5.56
CA ALA A 69 7.76 13.95 -5.80
C ALA A 69 7.90 12.43 -5.98
N TYR A 70 7.15 11.68 -5.18
CA TYR A 70 7.06 10.22 -5.26
C TYR A 70 6.51 9.77 -6.63
N GLY A 71 5.35 10.29 -7.05
CA GLY A 71 4.75 9.97 -8.35
C GLY A 71 5.68 10.33 -9.52
N LYS A 72 6.38 11.45 -9.43
CA LYS A 72 7.37 11.89 -10.44
C LYS A 72 8.58 10.95 -10.50
N GLY A 73 9.11 10.51 -9.35
CA GLY A 73 10.21 9.53 -9.30
C GLY A 73 9.80 8.18 -9.89
N MET A 74 8.60 7.70 -9.55
CA MET A 74 8.02 6.49 -10.13
C MET A 74 7.89 6.59 -11.65
N SER A 75 7.37 7.71 -12.17
CA SER A 75 7.24 7.96 -13.59
C SER A 75 8.59 7.92 -14.31
N ARG A 76 9.59 8.59 -13.75
CA ARG A 76 10.93 8.63 -14.34
C ARG A 76 11.53 7.23 -14.50
N GLU A 77 11.46 6.38 -13.46
CA GLU A 77 11.94 5.01 -13.56
C GLU A 77 11.10 4.15 -14.54
N ALA A 78 9.77 4.33 -14.57
CA ALA A 78 8.90 3.65 -15.51
C ALA A 78 9.27 3.99 -16.97
N ARG A 79 9.44 5.27 -17.27
CA ARG A 79 9.84 5.75 -18.61
C ARG A 79 11.21 5.25 -19.04
N LEU A 80 12.19 5.24 -18.13
CA LEU A 80 13.52 4.68 -18.40
C LEU A 80 13.48 3.20 -18.78
N ARG A 81 12.41 2.49 -18.38
CA ARG A 81 12.17 1.11 -18.73
C ARG A 81 11.16 0.95 -19.88
N GLY A 82 10.82 2.03 -20.58
CA GLY A 82 9.93 2.02 -21.72
C GLY A 82 8.47 1.73 -21.35
N LYS A 83 8.05 2.03 -20.12
CA LYS A 83 6.68 1.85 -19.67
C LYS A 83 5.84 3.10 -19.91
N ASP A 84 4.62 2.89 -20.36
CA ASP A 84 3.65 3.95 -20.67
C ASP A 84 2.70 4.22 -19.48
N MET A 85 2.43 3.21 -18.65
CA MET A 85 1.47 3.30 -17.54
C MET A 85 1.95 2.54 -16.32
N ILE A 86 1.87 3.18 -15.16
CA ILE A 86 2.09 2.57 -13.83
C ILE A 86 0.75 2.06 -13.31
N LEU A 87 0.72 0.79 -12.84
CA LEU A 87 -0.45 0.20 -12.18
C LEU A 87 -0.50 0.65 -10.70
N GLY A 88 -0.87 1.88 -10.52
CA GLY A 88 -0.90 2.61 -9.26
C GLY A 88 -1.30 4.08 -9.47
N PRO A 89 -1.52 4.82 -8.36
CA PRO A 89 -1.47 4.38 -6.97
C PRO A 89 -2.63 3.46 -6.59
N ALA A 90 -2.43 2.67 -5.53
CA ALA A 90 -3.48 1.87 -4.93
C ALA A 90 -4.18 2.72 -3.84
N ILE A 91 -5.48 2.97 -4.01
CA ILE A 91 -6.21 4.00 -3.23
C ILE A 91 -7.52 3.50 -2.62
N ASN A 92 -7.68 2.19 -2.47
CA ASN A 92 -8.80 1.66 -1.70
C ASN A 92 -8.70 2.07 -0.23
N ILE A 93 -9.84 2.29 0.40
CA ILE A 93 -9.91 2.64 1.82
C ILE A 93 -9.46 1.45 2.69
N GLN A 94 -8.64 1.70 3.69
CA GLN A 94 -8.21 0.70 4.67
C GLN A 94 -9.35 0.42 5.65
N ARG A 95 -10.28 -0.45 5.23
CA ARG A 95 -11.50 -0.81 5.96
C ARG A 95 -11.25 -1.73 7.13
N ILE A 96 -10.31 -2.68 6.96
CA ILE A 96 -9.94 -3.68 7.96
C ILE A 96 -8.43 -3.65 8.20
N PRO A 97 -7.96 -3.70 9.45
CA PRO A 97 -6.53 -3.67 9.76
C PRO A 97 -5.80 -4.94 9.30
N THR A 98 -6.54 -6.04 9.11
CA THR A 98 -6.01 -7.33 8.68
C THR A 98 -5.85 -7.47 7.18
N GLY A 99 -6.27 -6.48 6.38
CA GLY A 99 -6.20 -6.54 4.92
C GLY A 99 -4.79 -6.85 4.43
N GLY A 100 -4.65 -7.89 3.60
CA GLY A 100 -3.35 -8.35 3.12
C GLY A 100 -2.59 -7.31 2.30
N ARG A 101 -3.29 -6.34 1.70
CA ARG A 101 -2.70 -5.22 0.93
C ARG A 101 -2.82 -3.87 1.64
N THR A 102 -3.06 -3.84 2.95
CA THR A 102 -3.13 -2.59 3.74
C THR A 102 -1.87 -1.75 3.55
N TYR A 103 -0.69 -2.36 3.48
CA TYR A 103 0.58 -1.67 3.22
C TYR A 103 0.60 -0.90 1.89
N GLU A 104 -0.16 -1.34 0.91
CA GLU A 104 -0.20 -0.79 -0.45
C GLU A 104 -1.15 0.42 -0.56
N TYR A 105 -2.20 0.43 0.27
CA TYR A 105 -3.20 1.49 0.32
C TYR A 105 -2.74 2.67 1.19
N LEU A 106 -3.41 3.82 1.02
CA LEU A 106 -2.98 5.06 1.67
C LEU A 106 -3.56 5.20 3.09
N SER A 107 -4.88 5.26 3.24
CA SER A 107 -5.52 5.64 4.51
C SER A 107 -6.91 5.03 4.69
N GLU A 108 -7.40 5.07 5.92
CA GLU A 108 -8.82 4.88 6.24
C GLU A 108 -9.66 6.14 5.94
N ASP A 109 -9.01 7.29 5.76
CA ASP A 109 -9.68 8.56 5.46
C ASP A 109 -9.72 8.85 3.96
N PRO A 110 -10.92 9.09 3.39
CA PRO A 110 -11.07 9.34 1.96
C PRO A 110 -10.45 10.67 1.50
N LEU A 111 -10.39 11.69 2.37
CA LEU A 111 -9.80 12.97 2.01
C LEU A 111 -8.28 12.86 1.94
N LEU A 112 -7.63 12.31 2.97
CA LEU A 112 -6.19 12.09 2.97
C LEU A 112 -5.76 11.20 1.79
N SER A 113 -6.47 10.08 1.57
CA SER A 113 -6.22 9.21 0.42
C SER A 113 -6.38 9.95 -0.90
N GLY A 114 -7.43 10.76 -1.04
CA GLY A 114 -7.71 11.51 -2.26
C GLY A 114 -6.67 12.59 -2.55
N MET A 115 -6.30 13.40 -1.56
CA MET A 115 -5.29 14.46 -1.73
C MET A 115 -3.92 13.90 -2.13
N LEU A 116 -3.50 12.80 -1.51
CA LEU A 116 -2.24 12.14 -1.85
C LEU A 116 -2.31 11.47 -3.23
N ALA A 117 -3.46 10.86 -3.58
CA ALA A 117 -3.69 10.28 -4.90
C ALA A 117 -3.65 11.35 -6.01
N VAL A 118 -4.25 12.52 -5.78
CA VAL A 118 -4.19 13.67 -6.70
C VAL A 118 -2.74 14.11 -6.93
N ALA A 119 -1.98 14.27 -5.85
CA ALA A 119 -0.59 14.72 -5.92
C ALA A 119 0.31 13.69 -6.62
N TYR A 120 0.19 12.41 -6.26
CA TYR A 120 0.90 11.30 -6.93
C TYR A 120 0.59 11.26 -8.43
N THR A 121 -0.72 11.33 -8.78
CA THR A 121 -1.17 11.29 -10.18
C THR A 121 -0.58 12.45 -10.99
N ARG A 122 -0.64 13.67 -10.46
CA ARG A 122 -0.02 14.84 -11.10
C ARG A 122 1.48 14.64 -11.29
N GLY A 123 2.20 14.24 -10.24
CA GLY A 123 3.64 13.99 -10.32
C GLY A 123 4.02 12.99 -11.42
N SER A 124 3.26 11.90 -11.55
CA SER A 124 3.48 10.91 -12.59
C SER A 124 3.15 11.43 -13.99
N GLN A 125 1.98 12.06 -14.17
CA GLN A 125 1.48 12.47 -15.47
C GLN A 125 2.20 13.72 -16.01
N ASP A 126 2.63 14.66 -15.16
CA ASP A 126 3.45 15.80 -15.55
C ASP A 126 4.79 15.36 -16.14
N ASP A 127 5.37 14.27 -15.61
CA ASP A 127 6.58 13.66 -16.18
C ASP A 127 6.29 12.81 -17.43
N GLY A 128 5.03 12.45 -17.70
CA GLY A 128 4.58 11.86 -18.97
C GLY A 128 4.20 10.38 -18.92
N THR A 129 4.10 9.76 -17.75
CA THR A 129 3.62 8.38 -17.56
C THR A 129 2.18 8.39 -17.08
N ALA A 130 1.32 7.58 -17.67
CA ALA A 130 -0.03 7.39 -17.18
C ALA A 130 -0.04 6.70 -15.82
N VAL A 131 -0.98 7.06 -14.96
CA VAL A 131 -1.35 6.27 -13.79
C VAL A 131 -2.53 5.36 -14.12
N CYS A 132 -2.66 4.27 -13.37
CA CYS A 132 -3.84 3.40 -13.37
C CYS A 132 -4.33 3.28 -11.93
N LEU A 133 -5.29 4.14 -11.55
CA LEU A 133 -5.86 4.15 -10.20
C LEU A 133 -6.48 2.80 -9.87
N LYS A 134 -6.11 2.18 -8.75
CA LYS A 134 -6.56 0.83 -8.42
C LYS A 134 -7.00 0.67 -6.97
N HIS A 135 -7.93 -0.26 -6.68
CA HIS A 135 -8.72 -1.07 -7.59
C HIS A 135 -10.16 -0.54 -7.55
N TYR A 136 -10.70 -0.17 -8.68
CA TYR A 136 -12.02 0.45 -8.82
C TYR A 136 -13.11 -0.62 -9.03
N ALA A 137 -13.94 -0.95 -7.98
CA ALA A 137 -13.97 -0.30 -6.69
C ALA A 137 -14.18 -1.32 -5.56
N LEU A 138 -13.96 -0.86 -4.32
CA LEU A 138 -14.32 -1.60 -3.10
C LEU A 138 -13.59 -2.95 -2.94
N ASN A 139 -12.34 -3.07 -3.42
CA ASN A 139 -11.47 -4.20 -3.08
C ASN A 139 -10.76 -3.91 -1.74
N ASN A 140 -11.49 -4.04 -0.63
CA ASN A 140 -11.02 -3.70 0.72
C ASN A 140 -10.66 -4.93 1.55
N GLN A 141 -10.63 -6.11 0.94
CA GLN A 141 -10.19 -7.39 1.50
C GLN A 141 -9.56 -8.24 0.40
N GLU A 142 -8.64 -9.12 0.79
CA GLU A 142 -7.98 -10.03 -0.13
C GLU A 142 -8.59 -11.43 -0.11
N ASP A 143 -9.08 -11.87 1.05
CA ASP A 143 -9.80 -13.14 1.16
C ASP A 143 -11.05 -13.09 0.28
N TYR A 144 -11.15 -14.05 -0.64
CA TYR A 144 -12.29 -14.22 -1.57
C TYR A 144 -12.54 -13.05 -2.53
N ARG A 145 -11.57 -12.17 -2.75
CA ARG A 145 -11.73 -10.97 -3.61
C ARG A 145 -12.27 -11.26 -5.01
N GLY A 146 -11.96 -12.43 -5.58
CA GLY A 146 -12.47 -12.88 -6.89
C GLY A 146 -13.92 -13.40 -6.90
N PHE A 147 -14.62 -13.44 -5.75
CA PHE A 147 -15.96 -14.02 -5.62
C PHE A 147 -16.92 -13.18 -4.80
N VAL A 148 -16.40 -12.36 -3.91
CA VAL A 148 -17.19 -11.58 -2.97
C VAL A 148 -18.05 -10.54 -3.69
N ASP A 149 -19.31 -10.41 -3.25
CA ASP A 149 -20.22 -9.38 -3.65
C ASP A 149 -20.35 -8.35 -2.52
N VAL A 150 -19.74 -7.20 -2.68
CA VAL A 150 -19.84 -6.09 -1.73
C VAL A 150 -21.22 -5.46 -1.82
N ARG A 151 -21.93 -5.41 -0.69
CA ARG A 151 -23.22 -4.73 -0.55
C ARG A 151 -23.05 -3.49 0.29
N ILE A 152 -23.44 -2.35 -0.29
CA ILE A 152 -23.24 -1.03 0.29
C ILE A 152 -24.29 -0.05 -0.24
N SER A 153 -24.65 0.94 0.58
CA SER A 153 -25.49 2.05 0.13
C SER A 153 -24.76 3.00 -0.83
N ASP A 154 -25.49 3.66 -1.69
CA ASP A 154 -24.91 4.66 -2.61
C ASP A 154 -24.20 5.78 -1.84
N ARG A 155 -24.78 6.23 -0.72
CA ARG A 155 -24.20 7.27 0.10
C ARG A 155 -22.81 6.87 0.63
N ALA A 156 -22.68 5.74 1.30
CA ALA A 156 -21.40 5.29 1.85
C ALA A 156 -20.39 5.01 0.74
N MET A 157 -20.84 4.43 -0.38
CA MET A 157 -20.01 4.18 -1.54
C MET A 157 -19.38 5.49 -2.06
N HIS A 158 -20.15 6.54 -2.25
CA HIS A 158 -19.66 7.83 -2.77
C HIS A 158 -18.85 8.63 -1.74
N GLU A 159 -19.34 8.73 -0.48
CA GLU A 159 -18.67 9.56 0.53
C GLU A 159 -17.34 8.99 1.01
N ILE A 160 -17.18 7.65 0.98
CA ILE A 160 -16.00 6.97 1.55
C ILE A 160 -15.17 6.31 0.45
N TYR A 161 -15.71 5.31 -0.23
CA TYR A 161 -14.90 4.37 -1.03
C TYR A 161 -14.56 4.88 -2.42
N LEU A 162 -15.44 5.66 -3.04
CA LEU A 162 -15.22 6.23 -4.36
C LEU A 162 -14.57 7.63 -4.30
N ARG A 163 -14.62 8.30 -3.16
CA ARG A 163 -14.12 9.67 -3.04
C ARG A 163 -12.66 9.87 -3.43
N PRO A 164 -11.69 8.99 -3.07
CA PRO A 164 -10.31 9.13 -3.53
C PRO A 164 -10.16 9.03 -5.05
N PHE A 165 -10.94 8.15 -5.68
CA PHE A 165 -10.96 8.00 -7.14
C PHE A 165 -11.55 9.23 -7.81
N GLU A 166 -12.69 9.74 -7.30
CA GLU A 166 -13.32 10.97 -7.80
C GLU A 166 -12.34 12.13 -7.81
N MET A 167 -11.64 12.36 -6.68
CA MET A 167 -10.66 13.43 -6.55
C MET A 167 -9.53 13.28 -7.57
N ALA A 168 -8.94 12.09 -7.69
CA ALA A 168 -7.86 11.85 -8.65
C ALA A 168 -8.30 12.01 -10.11
N VAL A 169 -9.53 11.62 -10.44
CA VAL A 169 -10.10 11.82 -11.79
C VAL A 169 -10.37 13.29 -12.07
N ARG A 170 -11.08 14.00 -11.17
CA ARG A 170 -11.52 15.37 -11.41
C ARG A 170 -10.42 16.41 -11.24
N GLU A 171 -9.52 16.20 -10.26
CA GLU A 171 -8.54 17.21 -9.89
C GLU A 171 -7.18 16.99 -10.54
N ALA A 172 -6.83 15.73 -10.88
CA ALA A 172 -5.57 15.39 -11.52
C ALA A 172 -5.71 14.84 -12.95
N ASP A 173 -6.92 14.82 -13.52
CA ASP A 173 -7.19 14.27 -14.87
C ASP A 173 -6.53 12.89 -15.06
N ALA A 174 -6.77 11.96 -14.15
CA ALA A 174 -6.18 10.62 -14.21
C ALA A 174 -6.48 9.93 -15.56
N TRP A 175 -5.46 9.29 -16.18
CA TRP A 175 -5.60 8.71 -17.54
C TRP A 175 -6.02 7.26 -17.54
N GLY A 176 -5.87 6.53 -16.43
CA GLY A 176 -6.21 5.12 -16.32
C GLY A 176 -6.86 4.76 -15.00
N VAL A 177 -7.73 3.74 -15.06
CA VAL A 177 -8.41 3.14 -13.90
C VAL A 177 -8.41 1.63 -14.07
N MET A 178 -8.16 0.87 -13.01
CA MET A 178 -8.22 -0.60 -13.00
C MET A 178 -9.49 -1.06 -12.30
N ALA A 179 -10.35 -1.78 -13.04
CA ALA A 179 -11.54 -2.41 -12.46
C ALA A 179 -11.14 -3.55 -11.52
N ALA A 180 -11.72 -3.56 -10.32
CA ALA A 180 -11.43 -4.54 -9.28
C ALA A 180 -11.98 -5.94 -9.60
N TYR A 181 -11.49 -6.95 -8.88
CA TYR A 181 -11.94 -8.34 -9.03
C TYR A 181 -13.35 -8.61 -8.55
N ASN A 182 -13.78 -7.95 -7.49
CA ASN A 182 -15.03 -8.23 -6.75
C ASN A 182 -16.27 -7.73 -7.49
N LYS A 183 -17.43 -8.18 -7.00
CA LYS A 183 -18.72 -7.58 -7.34
C LYS A 183 -19.03 -6.42 -6.41
N VAL A 184 -19.82 -5.48 -6.93
CA VAL A 184 -20.45 -4.41 -6.16
C VAL A 184 -21.93 -4.40 -6.51
N ASN A 185 -22.77 -4.56 -5.48
CA ASN A 185 -24.23 -4.59 -5.58
C ASN A 185 -24.73 -5.52 -6.71
N GLY A 186 -24.11 -6.73 -6.80
CA GLY A 186 -24.53 -7.82 -7.69
C GLY A 186 -23.82 -7.88 -9.05
N ARG A 187 -22.99 -6.89 -9.40
CA ARG A 187 -22.29 -6.83 -10.68
C ARG A 187 -20.77 -6.84 -10.50
N TRP A 188 -20.05 -7.61 -11.31
CA TRP A 188 -18.59 -7.56 -11.33
C TRP A 188 -18.11 -6.15 -11.70
N CYS A 189 -17.08 -5.64 -11.05
CA CYS A 189 -16.57 -4.29 -11.32
C CYS A 189 -16.22 -4.08 -12.79
N SER A 190 -15.74 -5.12 -13.47
CA SER A 190 -15.40 -5.08 -14.91
C SER A 190 -16.61 -5.01 -15.86
N GLU A 191 -17.83 -5.22 -15.37
CA GLU A 191 -19.09 -5.17 -16.16
C GLU A 191 -20.20 -4.41 -15.44
N ASN A 192 -19.83 -3.57 -14.49
CA ASN A 192 -20.76 -2.74 -13.71
C ASN A 192 -20.99 -1.40 -14.42
N GLU A 193 -22.08 -1.29 -15.17
CA GLU A 193 -22.45 -0.08 -15.90
C GLU A 193 -22.60 1.14 -14.97
N HIS A 194 -23.16 0.93 -13.78
CA HIS A 194 -23.28 2.01 -12.80
C HIS A 194 -21.91 2.60 -12.43
N LEU A 195 -20.93 1.74 -12.10
CA LEU A 195 -19.58 2.19 -11.76
C LEU A 195 -18.84 2.78 -12.99
N LEU A 196 -18.78 2.02 -14.10
CA LEU A 196 -17.90 2.35 -15.22
C LEU A 196 -18.46 3.44 -16.15
N THR A 197 -19.78 3.49 -16.32
CA THR A 197 -20.42 4.47 -17.20
C THR A 197 -21.06 5.60 -16.41
N THR A 198 -21.99 5.29 -15.50
CA THR A 198 -22.75 6.35 -14.82
C THR A 198 -21.85 7.17 -13.91
N VAL A 199 -21.14 6.54 -12.99
CA VAL A 199 -20.31 7.27 -12.02
C VAL A 199 -19.03 7.77 -12.67
N LEU A 200 -18.19 6.87 -13.20
CA LEU A 200 -16.85 7.23 -13.65
C LEU A 200 -16.90 8.18 -14.86
N ARG A 201 -17.70 7.88 -15.90
CA ARG A 201 -17.67 8.66 -17.15
C ARG A 201 -18.68 9.80 -17.17
N GLN A 202 -19.95 9.56 -16.76
CA GLN A 202 -20.98 10.59 -16.87
C GLN A 202 -20.91 11.59 -15.73
N GLN A 203 -20.79 11.13 -14.47
CA GLN A 203 -20.76 12.03 -13.32
C GLN A 203 -19.38 12.69 -13.14
N TRP A 204 -18.28 11.94 -13.29
CA TRP A 204 -16.93 12.50 -13.06
C TRP A 204 -16.26 13.00 -14.33
N GLY A 205 -16.77 12.64 -15.51
CA GLY A 205 -16.24 13.08 -16.80
C GLY A 205 -14.93 12.37 -17.20
N PHE A 206 -14.66 11.16 -16.69
CA PHE A 206 -13.44 10.41 -16.97
C PHE A 206 -13.29 10.09 -18.47
N PRO A 207 -12.26 10.61 -19.16
CA PRO A 207 -12.08 10.42 -20.59
C PRO A 207 -11.09 9.31 -20.93
N GLY A 208 -10.45 8.72 -19.91
CA GLY A 208 -9.34 7.79 -20.03
C GLY A 208 -9.77 6.34 -20.24
N MET A 209 -8.81 5.43 -20.10
CA MET A 209 -9.05 3.99 -20.31
C MET A 209 -9.26 3.25 -18.99
N VAL A 210 -10.18 2.27 -19.02
CA VAL A 210 -10.38 1.30 -17.95
C VAL A 210 -9.73 -0.02 -18.36
N ILE A 211 -8.80 -0.51 -17.58
CA ILE A 211 -8.24 -1.86 -17.73
C ILE A 211 -8.83 -2.80 -16.68
N SER A 212 -8.90 -4.08 -16.96
CA SER A 212 -9.24 -5.06 -15.90
C SER A 212 -8.06 -5.31 -15.00
N ASP A 213 -8.31 -5.71 -13.77
CA ASP A 213 -7.32 -6.48 -13.04
C ASP A 213 -7.08 -7.83 -13.74
N TRP A 214 -5.97 -8.52 -13.45
CA TRP A 214 -5.47 -9.67 -14.23
C TRP A 214 -6.39 -10.89 -14.15
N GLY A 215 -7.15 -11.12 -15.24
CA GLY A 215 -8.19 -12.16 -15.29
C GLY A 215 -9.54 -11.73 -14.71
N GLY A 216 -9.73 -10.44 -14.42
CA GLY A 216 -10.92 -9.88 -13.80
C GLY A 216 -12.11 -9.59 -14.75
N VAL A 217 -12.06 -9.98 -16.03
CA VAL A 217 -13.20 -9.89 -16.96
C VAL A 217 -13.99 -11.19 -16.93
N HIS A 218 -15.33 -11.08 -16.88
CA HIS A 218 -16.23 -12.23 -16.74
C HIS A 218 -17.22 -12.42 -17.90
N SER A 219 -17.38 -11.39 -18.76
CA SER A 219 -18.28 -11.43 -19.94
C SER A 219 -17.71 -10.63 -21.09
N THR A 220 -18.26 -10.84 -22.30
CA THR A 220 -17.85 -10.10 -23.51
C THR A 220 -18.72 -8.86 -23.70
N VAL A 221 -20.04 -9.06 -23.85
CA VAL A 221 -20.97 -7.97 -24.20
C VAL A 221 -21.12 -7.01 -23.04
N ASP A 222 -21.40 -7.52 -21.84
CA ASP A 222 -21.66 -6.67 -20.67
C ASP A 222 -20.40 -5.85 -20.30
N ALA A 223 -19.20 -6.45 -20.36
CA ALA A 223 -17.96 -5.74 -20.04
C ALA A 223 -17.71 -4.56 -20.99
N VAL A 224 -17.74 -4.78 -22.30
CA VAL A 224 -17.44 -3.71 -23.28
C VAL A 224 -18.51 -2.62 -23.29
N THR A 225 -19.79 -3.00 -23.12
CA THR A 225 -20.90 -2.02 -23.08
C THR A 225 -20.91 -1.23 -21.78
N ALA A 226 -20.58 -1.86 -20.65
CA ALA A 226 -20.47 -1.18 -19.38
C ALA A 226 -19.33 -0.15 -19.33
N GLY A 227 -18.31 -0.25 -20.18
CA GLY A 227 -17.23 0.75 -20.20
C GLY A 227 -15.83 0.21 -20.12
N MET A 228 -15.61 -1.12 -20.11
CA MET A 228 -14.30 -1.74 -20.11
C MET A 228 -13.56 -1.49 -21.43
N ASN A 229 -12.29 -1.08 -21.34
CA ASN A 229 -11.46 -0.83 -22.53
C ASN A 229 -10.52 -1.99 -22.85
N VAL A 230 -9.85 -2.54 -21.83
CA VAL A 230 -8.80 -3.55 -22.06
C VAL A 230 -8.93 -4.70 -21.07
N GLU A 231 -9.07 -5.92 -21.60
CA GLU A 231 -8.94 -7.16 -20.83
C GLU A 231 -7.47 -7.51 -20.65
N MET A 232 -7.01 -7.71 -19.40
CA MET A 232 -5.65 -8.13 -19.08
C MET A 232 -5.63 -9.48 -18.34
N PRO A 233 -4.61 -10.32 -18.53
CA PRO A 233 -3.50 -10.22 -19.50
C PRO A 233 -3.82 -10.88 -20.86
N GLY A 234 -4.99 -11.44 -21.03
CA GLY A 234 -5.37 -12.26 -22.18
C GLY A 234 -6.39 -11.61 -23.10
N SER A 235 -7.08 -12.48 -23.85
CA SER A 235 -8.05 -12.10 -24.87
C SER A 235 -9.30 -13.00 -24.87
N ARG A 236 -9.61 -13.59 -23.72
CA ARG A 236 -10.69 -14.59 -23.61
C ARG A 236 -12.06 -14.01 -23.97
N PHE A 237 -12.34 -12.81 -23.47
CA PHE A 237 -13.63 -12.15 -23.62
C PHE A 237 -13.58 -10.99 -24.64
N MET A 238 -12.51 -10.20 -24.65
CA MET A 238 -12.41 -9.01 -25.50
C MET A 238 -11.53 -9.22 -26.74
N GLY A 239 -11.21 -10.47 -27.07
CA GLY A 239 -10.53 -10.88 -28.30
C GLY A 239 -11.52 -11.34 -29.37
N GLN A 240 -11.38 -12.60 -29.83
CA GLN A 240 -12.23 -13.18 -30.89
C GLN A 240 -13.73 -13.18 -30.53
N ALA A 241 -14.07 -13.44 -29.25
CA ALA A 241 -15.47 -13.41 -28.80
C ALA A 241 -16.12 -12.03 -28.98
N LEU A 242 -15.36 -10.95 -28.80
CA LEU A 242 -15.84 -9.59 -29.04
C LEU A 242 -16.04 -9.33 -30.56
N LEU A 243 -15.09 -9.74 -31.38
CA LEU A 243 -15.22 -9.62 -32.85
C LEU A 243 -16.47 -10.33 -33.37
N ASP A 244 -16.75 -11.53 -32.88
CA ASP A 244 -17.92 -12.31 -33.25
C ASP A 244 -19.22 -11.65 -32.72
N SER A 245 -19.17 -11.02 -31.57
CA SER A 245 -20.30 -10.26 -31.02
C SER A 245 -20.63 -9.01 -31.86
N VAL A 246 -19.63 -8.34 -32.41
CA VAL A 246 -19.83 -7.22 -33.35
C VAL A 246 -20.40 -7.74 -34.66
N LYS A 247 -19.81 -8.78 -35.25
CA LYS A 247 -20.31 -9.37 -36.52
C LYS A 247 -21.75 -9.85 -36.44
N THR A 248 -22.19 -10.32 -35.29
CA THR A 248 -23.55 -10.78 -35.05
C THR A 248 -24.51 -9.68 -34.57
N GLY A 249 -24.04 -8.43 -34.47
CA GLY A 249 -24.86 -7.28 -34.08
C GLY A 249 -25.18 -7.21 -32.58
N LYS A 250 -24.57 -8.07 -31.73
CA LYS A 250 -24.75 -8.02 -30.27
C LYS A 250 -24.04 -6.82 -29.62
N VAL A 251 -22.99 -6.33 -30.26
CA VAL A 251 -22.27 -5.12 -29.90
C VAL A 251 -22.19 -4.23 -31.14
N SER A 252 -22.55 -2.95 -31.00
CA SER A 252 -22.44 -2.01 -32.11
C SER A 252 -21.01 -1.56 -32.35
N GLU A 253 -20.64 -1.24 -33.58
CA GLU A 253 -19.34 -0.65 -33.92
C GLU A 253 -19.10 0.67 -33.17
N ALA A 254 -20.14 1.46 -32.92
CA ALA A 254 -20.04 2.72 -32.18
C ALA A 254 -19.51 2.51 -30.75
N VAL A 255 -19.85 1.39 -30.07
CA VAL A 255 -19.29 1.04 -28.76
C VAL A 255 -17.78 0.77 -28.89
N ILE A 256 -17.39 0.02 -29.93
CA ILE A 256 -15.96 -0.27 -30.16
C ILE A 256 -15.18 1.02 -30.46
N ASP A 257 -15.72 1.86 -31.31
CA ASP A 257 -15.13 3.16 -31.67
C ASP A 257 -14.90 4.03 -30.40
N GLN A 258 -15.88 4.04 -29.50
CA GLN A 258 -15.75 4.78 -28.24
C GLN A 258 -14.63 4.19 -27.36
N ARG A 259 -14.57 2.86 -27.18
CA ARG A 259 -13.50 2.20 -26.40
C ARG A 259 -12.12 2.47 -27.02
N VAL A 260 -12.01 2.43 -28.34
CA VAL A 260 -10.77 2.72 -29.07
C VAL A 260 -10.34 4.18 -28.89
N ARG A 261 -11.28 5.15 -28.98
CA ARG A 261 -10.96 6.58 -28.75
C ARG A 261 -10.37 6.80 -27.35
N GLU A 262 -10.95 6.18 -26.34
CA GLU A 262 -10.48 6.27 -24.94
C GLU A 262 -9.06 5.70 -24.78
N ILE A 263 -8.77 4.55 -25.41
CA ILE A 263 -7.41 3.97 -25.41
C ILE A 263 -6.42 4.88 -26.16
N LEU A 264 -6.81 5.35 -27.35
CA LEU A 264 -5.96 6.22 -28.17
C LEU A 264 -5.66 7.56 -27.48
N ARG A 265 -6.64 8.13 -26.78
CA ARG A 265 -6.42 9.33 -25.98
C ARG A 265 -5.26 9.14 -25.01
N VAL A 266 -5.27 8.07 -24.23
CA VAL A 266 -4.18 7.78 -23.28
C VAL A 266 -2.87 7.52 -24.03
N ARG A 267 -2.89 6.64 -25.03
CA ARG A 267 -1.68 6.25 -25.78
C ARG A 267 -0.99 7.43 -26.47
N LEU A 268 -1.75 8.41 -26.94
CA LEU A 268 -1.23 9.58 -27.63
C LEU A 268 -0.82 10.71 -26.66
N THR A 269 -1.28 10.66 -25.42
CA THR A 269 -0.91 11.64 -24.37
C THR A 269 0.38 11.24 -23.66
N VAL A 270 0.62 9.95 -23.48
CA VAL A 270 1.86 9.44 -22.86
C VAL A 270 3.09 9.90 -23.67
N LYS A 271 4.12 10.34 -22.98
CA LYS A 271 5.38 10.79 -23.59
C LYS A 271 6.38 9.64 -23.69
N PRO A 272 6.56 9.02 -24.87
CA PRO A 272 7.52 7.92 -25.00
C PRO A 272 8.95 8.41 -24.76
N VAL A 273 9.77 7.55 -24.17
CA VAL A 273 11.22 7.77 -24.08
C VAL A 273 11.88 7.06 -25.26
N ALA A 274 12.84 7.74 -25.91
CA ALA A 274 13.64 7.11 -26.94
C ALA A 274 14.40 5.89 -26.34
N LYS A 275 14.39 4.76 -27.06
CA LYS A 275 15.02 3.50 -26.58
C LYS A 275 16.51 3.68 -26.24
N GLU A 276 17.19 4.57 -26.93
CA GLU A 276 18.58 4.90 -26.69
C GLU A 276 18.78 5.58 -25.32
N THR A 277 17.84 6.42 -24.89
CA THR A 277 17.88 7.10 -23.58
C THR A 277 17.53 6.12 -22.46
N ALA A 278 16.58 5.20 -22.70
CA ALA A 278 16.17 4.20 -21.73
C ALA A 278 17.31 3.25 -21.30
N ASN A 279 18.27 2.98 -22.19
CA ASN A 279 19.41 2.08 -21.92
C ASN A 279 20.64 2.78 -21.31
N SER A 280 20.65 4.11 -21.22
CA SER A 280 21.84 4.90 -20.83
C SER A 280 21.85 5.40 -19.40
N LEU A 281 20.71 5.37 -18.69
CA LEU A 281 20.62 5.90 -17.33
C LEU A 281 20.60 4.75 -16.30
N PRO A 282 21.35 4.87 -15.20
CA PRO A 282 21.32 3.89 -14.14
C PRO A 282 19.95 3.91 -13.45
N VAL A 283 19.29 2.77 -13.38
CA VAL A 283 18.10 2.56 -12.55
C VAL A 283 18.52 2.63 -11.08
N GLY A 284 17.74 3.34 -10.26
CA GLY A 284 18.15 3.69 -8.89
C GLY A 284 19.02 4.96 -8.88
N ASN A 285 18.57 5.96 -9.61
CA ASN A 285 19.18 7.28 -9.67
C ASN A 285 19.27 7.90 -8.25
N PRO A 286 20.33 8.65 -7.95
CA PRO A 286 20.44 9.39 -6.69
C PRO A 286 19.23 10.24 -6.32
N GLU A 287 18.49 10.77 -7.29
CA GLU A 287 17.31 11.62 -7.05
C GLU A 287 16.12 10.81 -6.54
N GLU A 288 15.82 9.63 -7.12
CA GLU A 288 14.78 8.73 -6.65
C GLU A 288 15.12 8.17 -5.26
N MET A 289 16.38 7.83 -5.03
CA MET A 289 16.85 7.40 -3.71
C MET A 289 16.77 8.52 -2.67
N ALA A 290 17.01 9.77 -3.05
CA ALA A 290 16.83 10.93 -2.17
C ALA A 290 15.34 11.14 -1.84
N THR A 291 14.45 11.05 -2.84
CA THR A 291 13.01 11.12 -2.63
C THR A 291 12.53 9.99 -1.70
N ALA A 292 12.99 8.76 -1.93
CA ALA A 292 12.66 7.63 -1.06
C ALA A 292 13.15 7.85 0.38
N LEU A 293 14.32 8.45 0.57
CA LEU A 293 14.85 8.79 1.90
C LEU A 293 13.99 9.84 2.60
N GLU A 294 13.59 10.91 1.90
CA GLU A 294 12.78 11.97 2.50
C GLU A 294 11.39 11.48 2.88
N VAL A 295 10.74 10.68 2.03
CA VAL A 295 9.47 10.04 2.36
C VAL A 295 9.64 9.11 3.56
N ALA A 296 10.72 8.32 3.60
CA ALA A 296 11.01 7.43 4.72
C ALA A 296 11.21 8.18 6.05
N ARG A 297 11.94 9.30 6.04
CA ARG A 297 12.15 10.15 7.23
C ARG A 297 10.84 10.67 7.81
N ARG A 298 9.98 11.20 6.91
CA ARG A 298 8.72 11.86 7.26
C ARG A 298 7.58 10.88 7.58
N SER A 299 7.73 9.61 7.21
CA SER A 299 6.72 8.58 7.48
C SER A 299 6.83 7.96 8.87
N ILE A 300 8.00 8.02 9.51
CA ILE A 300 8.22 7.41 10.82
C ILE A 300 7.40 8.12 11.88
N VAL A 301 6.52 7.38 12.56
CA VAL A 301 5.62 7.91 13.59
C VAL A 301 6.16 7.58 14.98
N LEU A 302 6.43 8.60 15.78
CA LEU A 302 6.73 8.43 17.19
C LEU A 302 5.43 8.30 17.99
N LEU A 303 5.17 7.11 18.53
CA LEU A 303 3.94 6.81 19.27
C LEU A 303 4.06 7.09 20.77
N LYS A 304 5.23 6.79 21.35
CA LYS A 304 5.53 6.99 22.78
C LYS A 304 6.98 7.36 22.98
N ASN A 305 7.28 8.25 23.95
CA ASN A 305 8.65 8.56 24.33
C ASN A 305 8.75 9.02 25.79
N GLU A 306 9.29 8.19 26.63
CA GLU A 306 9.60 8.48 28.05
C GLU A 306 11.07 8.92 28.17
N ALA A 307 11.44 9.94 27.41
CA ALA A 307 12.78 10.52 27.37
C ALA A 307 13.93 9.54 27.03
N LEU A 308 13.64 8.49 26.26
CA LEU A 308 14.67 7.60 25.70
C LEU A 308 15.19 8.07 24.35
N LEU A 309 14.38 8.83 23.61
CA LEU A 309 14.70 9.34 22.28
C LEU A 309 14.69 10.88 22.28
N PRO A 310 15.57 11.52 21.49
CA PRO A 310 16.64 10.90 20.70
C PRO A 310 17.71 10.24 21.60
N ILE A 311 18.41 9.23 21.05
CA ILE A 311 19.45 8.48 21.78
C ILE A 311 20.58 9.43 22.19
N ASP A 312 20.82 9.55 23.48
CA ASP A 312 21.97 10.33 24.02
C ASP A 312 23.28 9.57 23.80
N LEU A 313 23.95 9.82 22.67
CA LEU A 313 25.21 9.19 22.29
C LEU A 313 26.40 9.53 23.23
N LYS A 314 26.23 10.51 24.13
CA LYS A 314 27.22 10.77 25.17
C LYS A 314 27.18 9.71 26.28
N ARG A 315 25.99 9.21 26.58
CA ARG A 315 25.73 8.24 27.66
C ARG A 315 25.61 6.79 27.16
N VAL A 316 25.07 6.60 25.96
CA VAL A 316 24.85 5.27 25.37
C VAL A 316 26.07 4.87 24.54
N LYS A 317 26.76 3.82 24.96
CA LYS A 317 27.96 3.27 24.29
C LYS A 317 27.76 1.85 23.76
N ARG A 318 26.76 1.14 24.28
CA ARG A 318 26.44 -0.23 23.92
C ARG A 318 24.95 -0.33 23.60
N ILE A 319 24.63 -0.67 22.37
CA ILE A 319 23.26 -0.91 21.92
C ILE A 319 23.11 -2.38 21.56
N THR A 320 22.05 -3.03 22.06
CA THR A 320 21.63 -4.31 21.53
C THR A 320 20.42 -4.11 20.63
N VAL A 321 20.55 -4.50 19.36
CA VAL A 321 19.50 -4.55 18.36
C VAL A 321 18.93 -5.96 18.36
N ILE A 322 17.61 -6.07 18.55
CA ILE A 322 16.92 -7.36 18.68
C ILE A 322 15.75 -7.40 17.72
N GLY A 323 15.53 -8.56 17.11
CA GLY A 323 14.42 -8.82 16.21
C GLY A 323 14.86 -9.08 14.78
N GLU A 324 14.27 -10.09 14.16
CA GLU A 324 14.60 -10.45 12.76
C GLU A 324 14.26 -9.31 11.78
N ASN A 325 13.22 -8.51 12.09
CA ASN A 325 12.86 -7.35 11.27
C ASN A 325 13.96 -6.25 11.22
N ALA A 326 14.96 -6.31 12.12
CA ALA A 326 16.13 -5.43 12.03
C ALA A 326 17.03 -5.70 10.82
N VAL A 327 16.95 -6.91 10.24
CA VAL A 327 17.80 -7.38 9.13
C VAL A 327 17.00 -7.86 7.91
N THR A 328 15.67 -7.93 8.01
CA THR A 328 14.80 -8.40 6.94
C THR A 328 14.63 -7.33 5.87
N LYS A 329 14.80 -7.73 4.60
CA LYS A 329 14.53 -6.90 3.44
C LYS A 329 13.09 -7.06 3.00
N MET A 330 12.40 -5.95 2.74
CA MET A 330 10.96 -5.89 2.49
C MET A 330 10.60 -5.60 1.02
N ALA A 331 11.58 -5.31 0.17
CA ALA A 331 11.34 -4.98 -1.23
C ALA A 331 10.72 -6.14 -2.03
N LEU A 332 11.16 -7.35 -1.74
CA LEU A 332 10.59 -8.60 -2.25
C LEU A 332 9.97 -9.37 -1.10
N GLY A 333 8.86 -10.04 -1.35
CA GLY A 333 8.19 -10.89 -0.38
C GLY A 333 6.72 -11.05 -0.70
N GLY A 334 6.12 -12.13 -0.22
CA GLY A 334 4.72 -12.46 -0.47
C GLY A 334 4.38 -12.63 -1.95
N VAL A 335 3.12 -12.36 -2.27
CA VAL A 335 2.58 -12.29 -3.63
C VAL A 335 2.22 -10.84 -3.94
N GLY A 336 2.13 -10.49 -5.23
CA GLY A 336 1.75 -9.15 -5.67
C GLY A 336 2.92 -8.26 -6.04
N ALA A 337 2.73 -6.95 -5.88
CA ALA A 337 3.73 -5.96 -6.25
C ALA A 337 4.98 -6.09 -5.38
N GLY A 338 6.08 -6.58 -5.96
CA GLY A 338 7.40 -6.62 -5.37
C GLY A 338 8.36 -5.80 -6.22
N VAL A 339 9.40 -5.28 -5.61
CA VAL A 339 10.40 -4.44 -6.29
C VAL A 339 11.76 -5.12 -6.22
N LYS A 340 12.32 -5.44 -7.37
CA LYS A 340 13.71 -5.88 -7.47
C LYS A 340 14.61 -4.65 -7.32
N THR A 341 15.15 -4.45 -6.13
CA THR A 341 16.01 -3.29 -5.85
C THR A 341 17.47 -3.67 -5.71
N ARG A 342 18.37 -2.78 -6.09
CA ARG A 342 19.82 -2.94 -5.87
C ARG A 342 20.27 -2.55 -4.48
N CYS A 343 19.50 -1.70 -3.83
CA CYS A 343 19.83 -1.16 -2.53
C CYS A 343 18.59 -1.18 -1.64
N GLU A 344 18.71 -1.85 -0.52
CA GLU A 344 17.77 -1.75 0.60
C GLU A 344 18.59 -1.80 1.87
N ILE A 345 18.64 -0.66 2.55
CA ILE A 345 19.36 -0.50 3.82
C ILE A 345 18.45 -0.97 4.94
N THR A 346 18.83 -2.06 5.59
CA THR A 346 18.11 -2.58 6.76
C THR A 346 18.29 -1.67 7.98
N PRO A 347 17.40 -1.73 8.98
CA PRO A 347 17.57 -0.98 10.22
C PRO A 347 18.92 -1.17 10.89
N LEU A 348 19.42 -2.41 10.95
CA LEU A 348 20.73 -2.70 11.54
C LEU A 348 21.87 -2.05 10.73
N GLU A 349 21.88 -2.19 9.40
CA GLU A 349 22.88 -1.56 8.53
C GLU A 349 22.85 -0.03 8.66
N GLY A 350 21.65 0.58 8.74
CA GLY A 350 21.50 2.02 8.94
C GLY A 350 22.12 2.50 10.26
N LEU A 351 21.85 1.80 11.36
CA LEU A 351 22.45 2.10 12.67
C LEU A 351 23.96 1.91 12.67
N GLN A 352 24.45 0.80 12.11
CA GLN A 352 25.90 0.53 12.02
C GLN A 352 26.63 1.59 11.18
N THR A 353 26.06 1.96 10.05
CA THR A 353 26.65 2.98 9.18
C THR A 353 26.68 4.36 9.84
N LEU A 354 25.60 4.74 10.54
CA LEU A 354 25.49 6.07 11.14
C LEU A 354 26.35 6.22 12.39
N LEU A 355 26.41 5.19 13.24
CA LEU A 355 27.10 5.23 14.54
C LEU A 355 28.58 4.84 14.43
N GLY A 356 28.95 4.07 13.41
CA GLY A 356 30.34 3.65 13.18
C GLY A 356 30.94 3.01 14.44
N ASN A 357 32.14 3.40 14.78
CA ASN A 357 32.87 2.90 15.96
C ASN A 357 32.55 3.65 17.27
N SER A 358 31.65 4.65 17.23
CA SER A 358 31.33 5.48 18.42
C SER A 358 30.43 4.74 19.42
N VAL A 359 29.71 3.72 18.97
CA VAL A 359 28.81 2.88 19.76
C VAL A 359 29.00 1.42 19.36
N SER A 360 29.15 0.54 20.35
CA SER A 360 29.19 -0.90 20.10
C SER A 360 27.77 -1.43 19.88
N ILE A 361 27.52 -2.05 18.73
CA ILE A 361 26.22 -2.64 18.39
C ILE A 361 26.33 -4.16 18.41
N THR A 362 25.50 -4.79 19.24
CA THR A 362 25.28 -6.25 19.25
C THR A 362 23.94 -6.56 18.62
N TYR A 363 23.86 -7.57 17.76
CA TYR A 363 22.62 -8.06 17.19
C TYR A 363 22.26 -9.43 17.75
N ALA A 364 20.97 -9.63 18.06
CA ALA A 364 20.40 -10.93 18.39
C ALA A 364 19.03 -11.08 17.71
N PRO A 365 18.73 -12.19 17.02
CA PRO A 365 17.45 -12.35 16.31
C PRO A 365 16.23 -12.34 17.24
N GLY A 366 16.30 -13.00 18.40
CA GLY A 366 15.25 -13.04 19.41
C GLY A 366 14.02 -13.86 19.04
N TYR A 367 13.64 -13.89 17.77
CA TYR A 367 12.55 -14.69 17.20
C TYR A 367 12.87 -15.02 15.74
N LYS A 368 12.10 -15.96 15.18
CA LYS A 368 12.09 -16.22 13.72
C LYS A 368 10.78 -15.75 13.14
N SER A 369 10.87 -14.88 12.15
CA SER A 369 9.74 -14.52 11.31
C SER A 369 9.35 -15.68 10.42
N TYR A 370 8.11 -15.67 9.96
CA TYR A 370 7.70 -16.59 8.92
C TYR A 370 8.48 -16.32 7.63
N ASN A 371 9.11 -17.38 7.11
CA ASN A 371 9.73 -17.36 5.79
C ASN A 371 9.03 -18.40 4.92
N ARG A 372 8.48 -18.00 3.80
CA ARG A 372 7.78 -18.87 2.87
C ARG A 372 8.79 -19.74 2.11
N GLU A 373 8.91 -21.00 2.47
CA GLU A 373 9.73 -21.97 1.73
C GLU A 373 9.21 -22.26 0.32
N SER A 374 7.93 -21.97 0.04
CA SER A 374 7.34 -22.06 -1.29
C SER A 374 6.14 -21.13 -1.45
N ARG A 375 5.99 -20.53 -2.63
CA ARG A 375 4.85 -19.64 -3.00
C ARG A 375 3.47 -20.31 -2.96
N ASN A 376 3.41 -21.62 -2.72
CA ASN A 376 2.18 -22.43 -2.75
C ASN A 376 1.62 -22.78 -1.37
N LYS A 377 2.22 -22.35 -0.27
CA LYS A 377 1.68 -22.61 1.08
C LYS A 377 0.73 -21.48 1.51
N ARG A 378 -0.53 -21.84 1.72
CA ARG A 378 -1.70 -20.98 1.86
C ARG A 378 -2.01 -20.44 3.24
N MET A 379 -1.58 -21.09 4.26
CA MET A 379 -1.79 -20.65 5.64
C MET A 379 -0.42 -20.58 6.30
N ILE A 380 -0.15 -19.43 6.85
CA ILE A 380 1.02 -19.21 7.68
C ILE A 380 0.61 -19.59 9.11
N PRO A 381 1.03 -20.75 9.64
CA PRO A 381 0.88 -20.99 11.05
C PRO A 381 1.70 -19.93 11.79
N GLN A 382 1.11 -19.34 12.82
CA GLN A 382 1.86 -18.50 13.74
C GLN A 382 3.05 -19.34 14.26
N GLN A 383 4.28 -18.85 14.05
CA GLN A 383 5.46 -19.55 14.56
C GLN A 383 5.47 -19.45 16.09
N PRO A 384 5.71 -20.54 16.82
CA PRO A 384 5.84 -20.47 18.25
C PRO A 384 7.07 -19.65 18.66
N ALA A 385 7.06 -19.15 19.89
CA ALA A 385 8.23 -18.50 20.48
C ALA A 385 9.43 -19.48 20.49
N ASP A 386 10.58 -19.00 20.05
CA ASP A 386 11.83 -19.74 20.11
C ASP A 386 12.57 -19.43 21.42
N SER A 387 12.48 -20.36 22.38
CA SER A 387 13.01 -20.14 23.73
C SER A 387 14.54 -19.94 23.77
N GLN A 388 15.29 -20.55 22.84
CA GLN A 388 16.74 -20.36 22.76
C GLN A 388 17.07 -18.96 22.25
N LEU A 389 16.46 -18.53 21.14
CA LEU A 389 16.67 -17.17 20.60
C LEU A 389 16.25 -16.10 21.59
N MET A 390 15.14 -16.32 22.32
CA MET A 390 14.72 -15.41 23.38
C MET A 390 15.75 -15.32 24.51
N ALA A 391 16.28 -16.44 24.98
CA ALA A 391 17.30 -16.45 26.05
C ALA A 391 18.59 -15.73 25.62
N GLU A 392 19.07 -15.98 24.40
CA GLU A 392 20.24 -15.29 23.83
C GLU A 392 20.02 -13.77 23.72
N ALA A 393 18.84 -13.34 23.27
CA ALA A 393 18.47 -11.92 23.18
C ALA A 393 18.40 -11.24 24.56
N VAL A 394 17.83 -11.91 25.56
CA VAL A 394 17.74 -11.43 26.93
C VAL A 394 19.14 -11.27 27.55
N GLU A 395 20.04 -12.24 27.36
CA GLU A 395 21.42 -12.15 27.83
C GLU A 395 22.22 -11.02 27.16
N ALA A 396 21.97 -10.76 25.89
CA ALA A 396 22.55 -9.61 25.19
C ALA A 396 22.00 -8.28 25.75
N ALA A 397 20.68 -8.20 25.97
CA ALA A 397 20.01 -7.02 26.53
C ALA A 397 20.56 -6.59 27.89
N LYS A 398 20.88 -7.53 28.80
CA LYS A 398 21.48 -7.26 30.13
C LYS A 398 22.84 -6.55 30.06
N LYS A 399 23.57 -6.70 28.95
CA LYS A 399 24.93 -6.17 28.78
C LYS A 399 24.96 -4.82 28.08
N SER A 400 23.82 -4.29 27.65
CA SER A 400 23.72 -3.04 26.88
C SER A 400 23.20 -1.86 27.68
N ASP A 401 23.53 -0.66 27.19
CA ASP A 401 23.06 0.59 27.78
C ASP A 401 21.65 0.95 27.25
N LEU A 402 21.28 0.42 26.09
CA LEU A 402 20.00 0.60 25.44
C LEU A 402 19.65 -0.63 24.59
N VAL A 403 18.40 -1.02 24.60
CA VAL A 403 17.86 -2.08 23.71
C VAL A 403 16.96 -1.45 22.68
N ILE A 404 17.14 -1.81 21.40
CA ILE A 404 16.24 -1.48 20.31
C ILE A 404 15.63 -2.78 19.80
N PHE A 405 14.34 -2.97 20.05
CA PHE A 405 13.59 -4.16 19.66
C PHE A 405 12.76 -3.88 18.40
N PHE A 406 12.97 -4.64 17.34
CA PHE A 406 12.20 -4.60 16.11
C PHE A 406 11.13 -5.68 16.15
N ALA A 407 9.89 -5.26 16.25
CA ALA A 407 8.71 -6.12 16.25
C ALA A 407 7.84 -5.85 15.03
N GLY A 408 6.83 -6.67 14.80
CA GLY A 408 5.85 -6.49 13.73
C GLY A 408 5.80 -7.65 12.76
N ASP A 409 5.22 -7.40 11.61
CA ASP A 409 5.03 -8.34 10.51
C ASP A 409 6.11 -8.17 9.42
N ASN A 410 5.99 -8.97 8.38
CA ASN A 410 6.79 -8.85 7.16
C ASN A 410 5.92 -9.05 5.91
N ARG A 411 6.53 -8.89 4.73
CA ARG A 411 5.86 -9.02 3.44
C ARG A 411 5.39 -10.44 3.08
N GLU A 412 5.77 -11.45 3.84
CA GLU A 412 5.22 -12.81 3.70
C GLU A 412 3.89 -12.97 4.44
N VAL A 413 3.68 -12.19 5.49
CA VAL A 413 2.45 -12.17 6.28
C VAL A 413 1.44 -11.18 5.68
N GLU A 414 1.88 -9.97 5.38
CA GLU A 414 1.09 -8.96 4.68
C GLU A 414 1.30 -9.11 3.16
N THR A 415 0.37 -9.81 2.50
CA THR A 415 0.53 -10.25 1.11
C THR A 415 -0.76 -10.15 0.32
N GLU A 416 -0.64 -9.92 -0.98
CA GLU A 416 -1.77 -10.01 -1.92
C GLU A 416 -2.40 -11.41 -1.91
N GLY A 417 -3.73 -11.47 -2.02
CA GLY A 417 -4.52 -12.70 -2.12
C GLY A 417 -4.82 -13.38 -0.79
N SER A 418 -4.42 -12.81 0.35
CA SER A 418 -4.73 -13.36 1.68
C SER A 418 -4.73 -12.27 2.73
N ASP A 419 -5.79 -12.22 3.54
CA ASP A 419 -5.87 -11.35 4.71
C ASP A 419 -5.25 -12.01 5.94
N ARG A 420 -4.67 -11.21 6.84
CA ARG A 420 -4.19 -11.68 8.15
C ARG A 420 -5.37 -12.18 8.98
N LYS A 421 -5.14 -13.21 9.77
CA LYS A 421 -6.20 -13.79 10.66
C LYS A 421 -6.25 -13.11 12.02
N SER A 422 -5.22 -12.32 12.35
CA SER A 422 -5.08 -11.62 13.62
C SER A 422 -4.24 -10.35 13.41
N ILE A 423 -4.36 -9.41 14.32
CA ILE A 423 -3.45 -8.26 14.46
C ILE A 423 -2.39 -8.48 15.54
N MET A 424 -2.40 -9.63 16.22
CA MET A 424 -1.39 -9.93 17.25
C MET A 424 0.02 -10.02 16.64
N LEU A 425 1.01 -9.61 17.40
CA LEU A 425 2.41 -9.78 17.03
C LEU A 425 2.76 -11.26 16.93
N PRO A 426 3.37 -11.73 15.82
CA PRO A 426 3.67 -13.14 15.61
C PRO A 426 4.90 -13.60 16.41
N SER A 427 5.12 -14.94 16.42
CA SER A 427 6.39 -15.57 16.83
C SER A 427 6.84 -15.29 18.26
N GLY A 428 5.91 -15.07 19.19
CA GLY A 428 6.23 -14.82 20.61
C GLY A 428 6.89 -13.46 20.87
N GLN A 429 6.65 -12.48 20.00
CA GLN A 429 7.24 -11.14 20.13
C GLN A 429 6.76 -10.41 21.39
N ASP A 430 5.53 -10.64 21.85
CA ASP A 430 5.01 -10.06 23.09
C ASP A 430 5.74 -10.61 24.33
N GLU A 431 5.94 -11.93 24.40
CA GLU A 431 6.68 -12.59 25.47
C GLU A 431 8.14 -12.12 25.49
N LEU A 432 8.73 -11.98 24.31
CA LEU A 432 10.09 -11.45 24.17
C LEU A 432 10.17 -9.99 24.68
N ALA A 433 9.24 -9.13 24.30
CA ALA A 433 9.20 -7.74 24.79
C ALA A 433 9.14 -7.64 26.32
N ILE A 434 8.29 -8.47 26.95
CA ILE A 434 8.20 -8.56 28.43
C ILE A 434 9.54 -9.00 29.03
N ALA A 435 10.19 -10.01 28.45
CA ALA A 435 11.46 -10.51 28.93
C ALA A 435 12.60 -9.48 28.78
N LEU A 436 12.62 -8.76 27.65
CA LEU A 436 13.58 -7.70 27.39
C LEU A 436 13.42 -6.51 28.34
N ALA A 437 12.19 -6.07 28.61
CA ALA A 437 11.92 -4.98 29.54
C ALA A 437 12.34 -5.32 30.97
N LYS A 438 12.21 -6.59 31.39
CA LYS A 438 12.73 -7.08 32.68
C LYS A 438 14.25 -7.10 32.73
N ALA A 439 14.90 -7.37 31.59
CA ALA A 439 16.36 -7.43 31.50
C ALA A 439 17.00 -6.04 31.40
N ASN A 440 16.33 -5.10 30.72
CA ASN A 440 16.77 -3.74 30.51
C ASN A 440 15.59 -2.78 30.37
N GLN A 441 15.41 -1.86 31.31
CA GLN A 441 14.31 -0.90 31.33
C GLN A 441 14.41 0.17 30.23
N ARG A 442 15.59 0.33 29.61
CA ARG A 442 15.78 1.26 28.48
C ARG A 442 15.48 0.55 27.15
N LEU A 443 14.22 0.19 26.98
CA LEU A 443 13.71 -0.52 25.82
C LEU A 443 13.01 0.45 24.87
N VAL A 444 13.52 0.56 23.65
CA VAL A 444 12.89 1.22 22.51
C VAL A 444 12.34 0.13 21.60
N THR A 445 11.04 0.18 21.27
CA THR A 445 10.44 -0.75 20.31
C THR A 445 10.11 -0.03 19.01
N VAL A 446 10.45 -0.65 17.89
CA VAL A 446 10.13 -0.21 16.52
C VAL A 446 9.22 -1.24 15.89
N ILE A 447 8.01 -0.83 15.56
CA ILE A 447 7.05 -1.67 14.83
C ILE A 447 7.29 -1.52 13.32
N VAL A 448 7.56 -2.65 12.67
CA VAL A 448 7.67 -2.77 11.22
C VAL A 448 6.45 -3.55 10.72
N SER A 449 5.52 -2.87 10.07
CA SER A 449 4.28 -3.47 9.54
C SER A 449 3.67 -2.56 8.48
N GLY A 450 2.85 -3.10 7.61
CA GLY A 450 2.13 -2.32 6.60
C GLY A 450 0.84 -1.69 7.12
N GLY A 451 0.32 -2.21 8.23
CA GLY A 451 -0.90 -1.74 8.88
C GLY A 451 -0.87 -1.91 10.40
N PRO A 452 -1.99 -1.68 11.09
CA PRO A 452 -2.08 -1.82 12.53
C PRO A 452 -1.80 -3.24 13.01
N VAL A 453 -1.04 -3.35 14.11
CA VAL A 453 -0.85 -4.58 14.89
C VAL A 453 -1.23 -4.30 16.35
N ASP A 454 -1.52 -5.36 17.12
CA ASP A 454 -1.75 -5.21 18.56
C ASP A 454 -0.45 -4.84 19.26
N ILE A 455 -0.41 -3.63 19.78
CA ILE A 455 0.74 -3.09 20.49
C ILE A 455 0.52 -2.99 22.00
N SER A 456 -0.55 -3.58 22.51
CA SER A 456 -0.95 -3.45 23.92
C SER A 456 0.15 -3.87 24.89
N THR A 457 0.89 -4.92 24.59
CA THR A 457 2.02 -5.41 25.39
C THR A 457 3.23 -4.50 25.22
N VAL A 458 3.70 -4.30 24.01
CA VAL A 458 4.92 -3.51 23.74
C VAL A 458 4.77 -2.05 24.19
N ASN A 459 3.58 -1.47 24.09
CA ASN A 459 3.29 -0.11 24.55
C ASN A 459 3.40 0.03 26.08
N LYS A 460 3.03 -1.02 26.84
CA LYS A 460 3.16 -1.01 28.30
C LYS A 460 4.61 -1.12 28.76
N VAL A 461 5.41 -1.94 28.09
CA VAL A 461 6.75 -2.31 28.57
C VAL A 461 7.88 -1.48 27.97
N SER A 462 7.65 -0.79 26.86
CA SER A 462 8.68 0.03 26.20
C SER A 462 8.67 1.48 26.70
N GLY A 463 9.84 2.05 26.90
CA GLY A 463 9.99 3.48 27.23
C GLY A 463 9.87 4.39 25.99
N ALA A 464 10.05 3.86 24.78
CA ALA A 464 9.71 4.55 23.53
C ALA A 464 9.18 3.55 22.51
N LEU A 465 8.25 4.03 21.66
CA LEU A 465 7.59 3.21 20.63
C LEU A 465 7.47 4.01 19.34
N LEU A 466 7.87 3.40 18.22
CA LEU A 466 7.75 3.97 16.88
C LEU A 466 7.04 3.00 15.93
N ALA A 467 6.32 3.55 14.94
CA ALA A 467 5.88 2.82 13.74
C ALA A 467 6.75 3.23 12.55
N SER A 468 7.36 2.25 11.88
CA SER A 468 8.36 2.46 10.82
C SER A 468 7.94 1.90 9.46
N TRP A 469 6.80 1.25 9.34
CA TRP A 469 6.24 0.73 8.10
C TRP A 469 7.20 -0.20 7.32
N PHE A 470 6.85 -0.52 6.06
CA PHE A 470 7.79 -1.06 5.06
C PHE A 470 8.38 0.14 4.32
N ASN A 471 9.52 0.62 4.80
CA ASN A 471 9.95 2.00 4.61
C ASN A 471 10.96 2.20 3.45
N GLY A 472 10.94 1.30 2.46
CA GLY A 472 11.66 1.47 1.21
C GLY A 472 13.19 1.26 1.31
N SER A 473 13.84 1.47 0.18
CA SER A 473 15.31 1.29 0.01
C SER A 473 16.15 2.01 1.06
N MET A 474 15.67 3.15 1.54
CA MET A 474 16.41 4.01 2.47
C MET A 474 15.87 3.96 3.90
N GLY A 475 14.95 3.04 4.20
CA GLY A 475 14.24 2.95 5.48
C GLY A 475 15.16 2.82 6.69
N GLY A 476 16.18 1.97 6.61
CA GLY A 476 17.15 1.81 7.71
C GLY A 476 17.98 3.06 8.00
N LYS A 477 18.35 3.80 6.94
CA LYS A 477 19.05 5.08 7.10
C LYS A 477 18.14 6.13 7.75
N ALA A 478 16.91 6.28 7.26
CA ALA A 478 15.93 7.21 7.81
C ALA A 478 15.65 6.92 9.29
N LEU A 479 15.44 5.66 9.64
CA LEU A 479 15.19 5.25 11.02
C LEU A 479 16.38 5.52 11.94
N ALA A 480 17.61 5.24 11.50
CA ALA A 480 18.81 5.55 12.29
C ALA A 480 18.94 7.05 12.55
N GLU A 481 18.62 7.90 11.57
CA GLU A 481 18.64 9.36 11.70
C GLU A 481 17.56 9.87 12.67
N VAL A 482 16.36 9.29 12.65
CA VAL A 482 15.29 9.60 13.61
C VAL A 482 15.69 9.14 15.01
N LEU A 483 16.12 7.90 15.21
CA LEU A 483 16.50 7.38 16.53
C LEU A 483 17.61 8.20 17.19
N THR A 484 18.52 8.75 16.41
CA THR A 484 19.66 9.55 16.92
C THR A 484 19.39 11.06 16.99
N GLY A 485 18.20 11.52 16.59
CA GLY A 485 17.83 12.93 16.61
C GLY A 485 18.45 13.79 15.53
N LYS A 486 19.04 13.20 14.49
CA LYS A 486 19.44 13.95 13.28
C LYS A 486 18.23 14.48 12.52
N VAL A 487 17.11 13.78 12.63
CA VAL A 487 15.80 14.15 12.08
C VAL A 487 14.78 13.98 13.19
N SER A 488 13.94 14.98 13.41
CA SER A 488 12.80 14.86 14.30
C SER A 488 11.69 14.05 13.61
N PRO A 489 11.03 13.09 14.31
CA PRO A 489 9.90 12.39 13.74
C PRO A 489 8.74 13.36 13.47
N SER A 490 8.16 13.31 12.27
CA SER A 490 7.03 14.14 11.85
C SER A 490 5.85 13.32 11.36
N GLY A 491 6.01 12.02 11.17
CA GLY A 491 4.96 11.13 10.69
C GLY A 491 3.72 11.15 11.56
N LYS A 492 2.54 11.01 10.91
CA LYS A 492 1.23 10.90 11.55
C LYS A 492 0.53 9.63 11.08
N LEU A 493 -0.18 8.96 11.98
CA LEU A 493 -0.90 7.73 11.63
C LEU A 493 -1.96 8.00 10.56
N PRO A 494 -1.90 7.32 9.40
CA PRO A 494 -2.92 7.46 8.36
C PRO A 494 -4.14 6.56 8.61
N MET A 495 -4.13 5.82 9.71
CA MET A 495 -5.22 4.95 10.15
C MET A 495 -5.21 4.82 11.67
N THR A 496 -6.39 4.57 12.23
CA THR A 496 -6.55 4.27 13.66
C THR A 496 -5.92 2.92 14.01
N TRP A 497 -5.22 2.86 15.13
CA TRP A 497 -4.70 1.62 15.71
C TRP A 497 -5.66 1.13 16.80
N PRO A 498 -6.45 0.08 16.55
CA PRO A 498 -7.41 -0.43 17.53
C PRO A 498 -6.70 -1.13 18.68
N ASN A 499 -7.35 -1.19 19.83
CA ASN A 499 -6.87 -2.01 20.95
C ASN A 499 -7.09 -3.50 20.70
N ARG A 500 -8.16 -3.86 19.99
CA ARG A 500 -8.55 -5.25 19.71
C ARG A 500 -9.21 -5.32 18.34
N LEU A 501 -9.13 -6.48 17.74
CA LEU A 501 -9.73 -6.73 16.44
C LEU A 501 -11.28 -6.64 16.47
N GLU A 502 -11.88 -7.07 17.58
CA GLU A 502 -13.34 -7.03 17.80
C GLU A 502 -13.88 -5.60 17.90
N ASP A 503 -13.04 -4.61 18.15
CA ASP A 503 -13.43 -3.19 18.21
C ASP A 503 -13.54 -2.55 16.81
N VAL A 504 -13.02 -3.22 15.77
CA VAL A 504 -13.06 -2.76 14.38
C VAL A 504 -14.48 -2.91 13.81
N PRO A 505 -15.04 -1.92 13.09
CA PRO A 505 -16.45 -1.92 12.65
C PRO A 505 -16.90 -3.23 12.02
N ALA A 506 -16.16 -3.72 11.02
CA ALA A 506 -16.50 -4.93 10.28
C ALA A 506 -16.53 -6.19 11.16
N TYR A 507 -15.65 -6.26 12.16
CA TYR A 507 -15.61 -7.36 13.14
C TYR A 507 -16.69 -7.20 14.22
N ALA A 508 -16.84 -5.99 14.75
CA ALA A 508 -17.86 -5.66 15.76
C ALA A 508 -19.29 -5.95 15.27
N MET A 509 -19.52 -5.77 13.97
CA MET A 509 -20.82 -6.03 13.33
C MET A 509 -20.94 -7.44 12.75
N GLY A 510 -19.89 -8.27 12.84
CA GLY A 510 -19.88 -9.63 12.31
C GLY A 510 -19.98 -9.72 10.78
N THR A 511 -19.56 -8.65 10.07
CA THR A 511 -19.61 -8.60 8.61
C THR A 511 -18.30 -9.03 7.95
N TYR A 512 -17.26 -9.23 8.74
CA TYR A 512 -15.97 -9.80 8.34
C TYR A 512 -15.38 -10.61 9.52
N PRO A 513 -14.68 -11.75 9.30
CA PRO A 513 -14.58 -12.46 8.01
C PRO A 513 -15.91 -13.11 7.59
N GLN A 514 -16.10 -13.28 6.29
CA GLN A 514 -17.24 -14.03 5.79
C GLN A 514 -17.06 -15.51 6.11
N HIS A 515 -18.11 -16.14 6.60
CA HIS A 515 -18.12 -17.58 6.86
C HIS A 515 -18.54 -18.33 5.59
N ILE A 516 -17.66 -19.20 5.10
CA ILE A 516 -17.98 -20.17 4.06
C ILE A 516 -18.10 -21.53 4.73
N ASP A 517 -19.14 -22.29 4.38
CA ASP A 517 -19.25 -23.67 4.77
C ASP A 517 -17.99 -24.46 4.38
N ASN A 518 -17.45 -25.22 5.33
CA ASN A 518 -16.14 -25.87 5.30
C ASN A 518 -15.86 -26.82 4.12
N ASN A 519 -16.80 -27.01 3.21
CA ASN A 519 -16.64 -27.88 2.03
C ASN A 519 -15.92 -27.22 0.84
N HIS A 520 -15.58 -25.92 0.92
CA HIS A 520 -14.93 -25.16 -0.14
C HIS A 520 -13.68 -24.41 0.34
N GLN A 521 -12.86 -25.02 1.20
CA GLN A 521 -11.49 -24.57 1.48
C GLN A 521 -10.59 -24.84 0.27
N GLY A 522 -10.97 -24.34 -0.87
CA GLY A 522 -10.24 -24.37 -2.11
C GLY A 522 -9.34 -23.15 -2.28
N ASP A 523 -8.25 -23.33 -2.92
CA ASP A 523 -7.17 -22.44 -3.30
C ASP A 523 -7.62 -21.09 -3.92
N ILE A 524 -7.59 -19.99 -3.19
CA ILE A 524 -8.05 -18.67 -3.63
C ILE A 524 -7.21 -18.19 -4.84
N PHE A 525 -5.92 -18.43 -4.82
CA PHE A 525 -5.03 -18.05 -5.92
C PHE A 525 -5.18 -18.92 -7.18
N VAL A 526 -5.52 -20.18 -6.98
CA VAL A 526 -5.78 -21.14 -8.09
C VAL A 526 -7.11 -20.84 -8.77
N ASP A 527 -8.09 -20.28 -8.05
CA ASP A 527 -9.43 -20.05 -8.57
C ASP A 527 -9.57 -18.77 -9.42
N ILE A 528 -8.75 -17.74 -9.22
CA ILE A 528 -8.72 -16.59 -10.14
C ILE A 528 -8.32 -17.05 -11.55
N THR A 529 -7.41 -18.03 -11.65
CA THR A 529 -6.94 -18.57 -12.94
C THR A 529 -7.65 -19.86 -13.37
N ARG A 530 -8.29 -20.58 -12.45
CA ARG A 530 -8.90 -21.90 -12.69
C ARG A 530 -10.40 -21.96 -12.49
N ASN A 531 -11.10 -20.83 -12.31
CA ASN A 531 -12.54 -20.83 -12.06
C ASN A 531 -13.30 -21.55 -13.19
N ARG A 532 -13.26 -22.90 -13.16
CA ARG A 532 -14.01 -23.83 -14.01
C ARG A 532 -15.15 -24.50 -13.27
N SER A 533 -15.30 -24.25 -11.97
CA SER A 533 -16.50 -24.73 -11.26
C SER A 533 -17.66 -23.81 -11.61
N ASN A 534 -18.61 -24.34 -12.35
CA ASN A 534 -19.87 -23.68 -12.67
C ASN A 534 -20.82 -23.56 -11.46
N ASP A 535 -20.34 -23.76 -10.25
CA ASP A 535 -21.16 -23.59 -9.05
C ASP A 535 -21.25 -22.10 -8.69
N ARG A 536 -22.09 -21.40 -9.43
CA ARG A 536 -22.50 -20.02 -9.16
C ARG A 536 -23.52 -19.91 -8.02
N SER A 537 -23.82 -21.00 -7.32
CA SER A 537 -24.90 -21.08 -6.34
C SER A 537 -24.55 -20.48 -4.98
N GLN A 538 -23.27 -20.30 -4.63
CA GLN A 538 -22.86 -19.67 -3.38
C GLN A 538 -22.42 -18.23 -3.64
N GLN A 539 -23.30 -17.29 -3.34
CA GLN A 539 -23.01 -15.88 -3.37
C GLN A 539 -22.38 -15.48 -2.03
N LEU A 540 -21.07 -15.23 -2.03
CA LEU A 540 -20.40 -14.71 -0.86
C LEU A 540 -20.65 -13.19 -0.76
N ILE A 541 -21.35 -12.76 0.28
CA ILE A 541 -21.71 -11.36 0.49
C ILE A 541 -20.79 -10.74 1.54
N ALA A 542 -20.15 -9.61 1.17
CA ALA A 542 -19.51 -8.70 2.10
C ALA A 542 -20.43 -7.49 2.33
N ASN A 543 -21.20 -7.54 3.42
CA ASN A 543 -22.09 -6.45 3.76
C ASN A 543 -21.30 -5.34 4.48
N TYR A 544 -21.20 -4.15 3.90
CA TYR A 544 -20.57 -2.98 4.52
C TYR A 544 -21.61 -2.23 5.38
N ALA A 545 -22.11 -2.93 6.41
CA ALA A 545 -23.18 -2.47 7.27
C ALA A 545 -22.80 -1.29 8.18
N GLU A 546 -21.50 -1.05 8.34
CA GLU A 546 -20.95 0.13 9.02
C GLU A 546 -21.18 1.43 8.23
N GLU A 547 -21.52 1.32 6.94
CA GLU A 547 -21.80 2.44 6.05
C GLU A 547 -20.62 3.45 6.00
N SER A 548 -20.86 4.73 6.32
CA SER A 548 -19.82 5.75 6.36
C SER A 548 -18.97 5.73 7.66
N LEU A 549 -19.28 4.84 8.61
CA LEU A 549 -18.57 4.75 9.89
C LEU A 549 -17.33 3.85 9.76
N VAL A 550 -16.38 4.23 8.92
CA VAL A 550 -15.11 3.53 8.72
C VAL A 550 -14.00 4.25 9.50
N GLY A 551 -13.07 3.47 10.07
CA GLY A 551 -11.91 3.99 10.78
C GLY A 551 -12.31 4.90 11.97
N TYR A 552 -11.64 6.03 12.13
CA TYR A 552 -11.88 6.95 13.26
C TYR A 552 -13.34 7.39 13.40
N ARG A 553 -14.11 7.45 12.31
CA ARG A 553 -15.55 7.82 12.35
C ARG A 553 -16.36 6.85 13.20
N TRP A 554 -16.03 5.57 13.19
CA TRP A 554 -16.64 4.55 14.04
C TRP A 554 -16.23 4.71 15.50
N TYR A 555 -14.94 4.81 15.76
CA TYR A 555 -14.42 4.87 17.13
C TYR A 555 -14.93 6.11 17.85
N ASP A 556 -14.92 7.27 17.17
CA ASP A 556 -15.46 8.52 17.71
C ASP A 556 -16.97 8.45 17.93
N ARG A 557 -17.72 7.95 16.94
CA ARG A 557 -19.18 7.87 17.03
C ARG A 557 -19.65 6.90 18.10
N LYS A 558 -18.95 5.78 18.27
CA LYS A 558 -19.29 4.73 19.22
C LYS A 558 -18.56 4.87 20.56
N GLN A 559 -17.68 5.86 20.70
CA GLN A 559 -16.86 6.11 21.89
C GLN A 559 -16.03 4.86 22.28
N VAL A 560 -15.48 4.18 21.26
CA VAL A 560 -14.62 3.00 21.45
C VAL A 560 -13.18 3.47 21.66
N PRO A 561 -12.53 3.12 22.78
CA PRO A 561 -11.14 3.51 23.01
C PRO A 561 -10.19 2.79 22.04
N VAL A 562 -9.18 3.53 21.57
CA VAL A 562 -8.17 3.05 20.63
C VAL A 562 -6.76 3.11 21.24
N ALA A 563 -5.83 2.33 20.72
CA ALA A 563 -4.44 2.41 21.14
C ALA A 563 -3.84 3.76 20.73
N TYR A 564 -4.04 4.15 19.45
CA TYR A 564 -3.68 5.47 18.94
C TYR A 564 -4.69 5.91 17.86
N PRO A 565 -5.17 7.16 17.90
CA PRO A 565 -6.12 7.65 16.92
C PRO A 565 -5.45 7.98 15.58
N PHE A 566 -6.25 8.04 14.53
CA PHE A 566 -5.90 8.64 13.24
C PHE A 566 -5.27 10.04 13.45
N GLY A 567 -4.21 10.34 12.72
CA GLY A 567 -3.48 11.60 12.83
C GLY A 567 -2.51 11.72 14.01
N PHE A 568 -2.41 10.69 14.87
CA PHE A 568 -1.49 10.72 16.01
C PHE A 568 -0.03 10.60 15.56
N GLY A 569 0.84 11.37 16.21
CA GLY A 569 2.28 11.30 16.07
C GLY A 569 2.95 12.38 16.90
N LEU A 570 3.96 11.98 17.68
CA LEU A 570 4.78 12.87 18.51
C LEU A 570 5.98 13.41 17.71
N SER A 571 6.59 14.47 18.23
CA SER A 571 7.81 15.07 17.72
C SER A 571 8.84 15.24 18.85
N TYR A 572 10.11 15.42 18.50
CA TYR A 572 11.11 15.89 19.47
C TYR A 572 11.00 17.39 19.74
N ALA A 573 10.38 18.13 18.81
CA ALA A 573 10.06 19.54 18.98
C ALA A 573 8.83 19.75 19.84
N GLN A 574 8.74 20.92 20.45
CA GLN A 574 7.58 21.37 21.21
C GLN A 574 6.91 22.54 20.48
N PHE A 575 5.60 22.41 20.24
CA PHE A 575 4.81 23.43 19.58
C PHE A 575 3.78 24.04 20.53
N VAL A 576 3.60 25.34 20.40
CA VAL A 576 2.58 26.09 21.12
C VAL A 576 1.63 26.74 20.11
N TYR A 577 0.34 26.48 20.28
CA TYR A 577 -0.72 27.10 19.52
C TYR A 577 -1.29 28.28 20.31
N SER A 578 -1.47 29.43 19.65
CA SER A 578 -2.02 30.65 20.26
C SER A 578 -2.84 31.44 19.27
N ASN A 579 -3.58 32.45 19.76
CA ASN A 579 -4.32 33.41 18.97
C ASN A 579 -5.32 32.78 18.00
N LEU A 580 -6.09 31.77 18.49
CA LEU A 580 -7.13 31.12 17.67
C LEU A 580 -8.24 32.13 17.33
N GLU A 581 -8.43 32.33 16.02
CA GLU A 581 -9.56 33.08 15.46
C GLU A 581 -10.39 32.17 14.57
N VAL A 582 -11.72 32.23 14.74
CA VAL A 582 -12.66 31.47 13.90
C VAL A 582 -13.69 32.45 13.34
N GLN A 583 -13.75 32.56 12.02
CA GLN A 583 -14.70 33.44 11.32
C GLN A 583 -15.59 32.61 10.39
N PRO A 584 -16.94 32.75 10.49
CA PRO A 584 -17.84 32.08 9.56
C PRO A 584 -17.72 32.68 8.16
N THR A 585 -17.81 31.82 7.14
CA THR A 585 -17.86 32.17 5.72
C THR A 585 -19.12 31.62 5.08
N SER A 586 -19.37 31.90 3.80
CA SER A 586 -20.49 31.32 3.06
C SER A 586 -20.38 29.80 2.85
N GLU A 587 -19.17 29.25 2.96
CA GLU A 587 -18.88 27.83 2.68
C GLU A 587 -18.39 27.05 3.91
N GLY A 588 -18.26 27.71 5.07
CA GLY A 588 -17.74 27.07 6.29
C GLY A 588 -17.17 28.08 7.29
N PHE A 589 -15.95 27.87 7.71
CA PHE A 589 -15.24 28.71 8.67
C PHE A 589 -13.79 28.94 8.24
N ASP A 590 -13.34 30.19 8.33
CA ASP A 590 -11.90 30.49 8.31
C ASP A 590 -11.35 30.34 9.72
N VAL A 591 -10.33 29.51 9.86
CA VAL A 591 -9.64 29.27 11.14
C VAL A 591 -8.20 29.76 11.02
N LYS A 592 -7.80 30.68 11.89
CA LYS A 592 -6.43 31.21 11.97
C LYS A 592 -5.88 31.01 13.36
N PHE A 593 -4.62 30.69 13.46
CA PHE A 593 -3.88 30.58 14.72
C PHE A 593 -2.38 30.79 14.48
N ASP A 594 -1.68 31.14 15.53
CA ASP A 594 -0.23 31.19 15.53
C ASP A 594 0.33 29.85 15.99
N LEU A 595 1.34 29.34 15.29
CA LEU A 595 2.10 28.15 15.65
C LEU A 595 3.56 28.51 15.90
N ALA A 596 4.04 28.30 17.11
CA ALA A 596 5.42 28.55 17.49
C ALA A 596 6.13 27.24 17.86
N ASN A 597 7.31 26.97 17.28
CA ASN A 597 8.22 25.97 17.79
C ASN A 597 9.05 26.58 18.93
N THR A 598 8.84 26.09 20.16
CA THR A 598 9.50 26.60 21.37
C THR A 598 10.73 25.80 21.75
N SER A 599 11.08 24.77 21.00
CA SER A 599 12.28 23.94 21.20
C SER A 599 13.44 24.38 20.30
N SER A 600 14.62 23.83 20.56
CA SER A 600 15.82 24.01 19.73
C SER A 600 15.93 22.97 18.60
N VAL A 601 14.91 22.17 18.40
CA VAL A 601 14.88 21.10 17.38
C VAL A 601 14.02 21.56 16.23
N ASP A 602 14.55 21.52 15.00
CA ASP A 602 13.76 21.73 13.80
C ASP A 602 12.80 20.55 13.59
N ALA A 603 11.54 20.85 13.30
CA ALA A 603 10.52 19.84 13.05
C ALA A 603 9.39 20.40 12.16
N GLU A 604 8.71 19.49 11.47
CA GLU A 604 7.52 19.73 10.64
C GLU A 604 6.27 19.20 11.31
#